data_2cede43ba9f4ff254d835f47df34f526
#
_entry.id   2cede43ba9f4ff254d835f47df34f526
#
_cell.length_a   1.000
_cell.length_b   1.000
_cell.length_c   1.000
_cell.angle_alpha   90.00
_cell.angle_beta   90.00
_cell.angle_gamma   90.00
#
_symmetry.space_group_name_H-M   'P 1'
#
loop_
_entity.id
_entity.type
_entity.pdbx_description
1 polymer ?
#
loop_
_entity_poly.entity_id
_entity_poly.type
_entity_poly.pdbx_seq_one_letter_code
_entity_poly.pdbx_strand_id
1 'polypeptide(L)'
;MIKRIWHGWTTHENADRYFGILTDTVIPGIEAKTIPGYLGIEVLRRDLTDEVEFKTIMSFRSIDDVIAFQGPNYARSHVPGAALEVLKRWDQTAEHYDFLLSRNAAGAMT
;
A
#
# COMPACT_ATOMS: atom_id res chain seq x y z
N MET A 1 4.72 9.36 12.80
CA MET A 1 4.25 8.25 11.98
C MET A 1 4.09 8.72 10.55
N ILE A 2 4.46 7.86 9.61
CA ILE A 2 4.40 8.14 8.17
C ILE A 2 3.35 7.25 7.54
N LYS A 3 2.52 7.83 6.66
CA LYS A 3 1.62 7.07 5.78
C LYS A 3 2.23 7.04 4.39
N ARG A 4 2.40 5.85 3.84
CA ARG A 4 2.87 5.60 2.48
C ARG A 4 1.68 5.20 1.63
N ILE A 5 1.35 6.01 0.63
CA ILE A 5 0.15 5.83 -0.20
C ILE A 5 0.55 5.50 -1.63
N TRP A 6 -0.08 4.47 -2.19
CA TRP A 6 0.17 4.00 -3.55
C TRP A 6 -1.12 3.53 -4.19
N HIS A 7 -1.21 3.64 -5.50
CA HIS A 7 -2.37 3.20 -6.27
C HIS A 7 -1.95 2.23 -7.37
N GLY A 8 -2.80 1.21 -7.58
CA GLY A 8 -2.74 0.34 -8.74
C GLY A 8 -4.13 0.15 -9.32
N TRP A 9 -4.21 -0.12 -10.62
CA TRP A 9 -5.47 -0.30 -11.32
C TRP A 9 -5.48 -1.63 -12.05
N THR A 10 -6.63 -2.30 -12.05
CA THR A 10 -6.85 -3.56 -12.76
C THR A 10 -8.03 -3.41 -13.71
N THR A 11 -8.18 -4.37 -14.63
CA THR A 11 -9.46 -4.57 -15.29
C THR A 11 -10.47 -5.10 -14.28
N HIS A 12 -11.76 -5.00 -14.59
CA HIS A 12 -12.79 -5.61 -13.73
C HIS A 12 -12.57 -7.11 -13.57
N GLU A 13 -12.15 -7.78 -14.63
CA GLU A 13 -11.90 -9.23 -14.62
C GLU A 13 -10.77 -9.63 -13.68
N ASN A 14 -9.74 -8.79 -13.56
CA ASN A 14 -8.55 -9.10 -12.75
C ASN A 14 -8.61 -8.59 -11.31
N ALA A 15 -9.67 -7.86 -10.94
CA ALA A 15 -9.73 -7.23 -9.62
C ALA A 15 -9.63 -8.21 -8.46
N ASP A 16 -10.43 -9.27 -8.50
CA ASP A 16 -10.41 -10.27 -7.42
C ASP A 16 -9.09 -11.05 -7.40
N ARG A 17 -8.55 -11.34 -8.57
CA ARG A 17 -7.25 -12.01 -8.68
C ARG A 17 -6.15 -11.15 -8.07
N TYR A 18 -6.14 -9.85 -8.35
CA TYR A 18 -5.16 -8.94 -7.76
C TYR A 18 -5.30 -8.86 -6.24
N PHE A 19 -6.53 -8.79 -5.73
CA PHE A 19 -6.74 -8.78 -4.29
C PHE A 19 -6.21 -10.06 -3.63
N GLY A 20 -6.41 -11.22 -4.27
CA GLY A 20 -5.85 -12.49 -3.80
C GLY A 20 -4.31 -12.45 -3.77
N ILE A 21 -3.68 -11.86 -4.78
CA ILE A 21 -2.22 -11.70 -4.81
C ILE A 21 -1.75 -10.79 -3.68
N LEU A 22 -2.48 -9.70 -3.40
CA LEU A 22 -2.15 -8.83 -2.26
C LEU A 22 -2.17 -9.60 -0.94
N THR A 23 -3.24 -10.34 -0.69
CA THR A 23 -3.42 -11.04 0.60
C THR A 23 -2.53 -12.26 0.75
N ASP A 24 -2.25 -12.98 -0.34
CA ASP A 24 -1.55 -14.27 -0.28
C ASP A 24 -0.05 -14.15 -0.54
N THR A 25 0.40 -13.10 -1.21
CA THR A 25 1.80 -12.96 -1.64
C THR A 25 2.42 -11.65 -1.21
N VAL A 26 1.79 -10.51 -1.55
CA VAL A 26 2.42 -9.20 -1.34
C VAL A 26 2.50 -8.85 0.15
N ILE A 27 1.38 -8.91 0.85
CA ILE A 27 1.34 -8.56 2.28
C ILE A 27 2.18 -9.52 3.12
N PRO A 28 2.08 -10.86 2.94
CA PRO A 28 2.97 -11.76 3.66
C PRO A 28 4.45 -11.51 3.36
N GLY A 29 4.80 -11.13 2.13
CA GLY A 29 6.18 -10.78 1.77
C GLY A 29 6.67 -9.53 2.49
N ILE A 30 5.80 -8.55 2.67
CA ILE A 30 6.12 -7.34 3.45
C ILE A 30 6.33 -7.71 4.92
N GLU A 31 5.42 -8.49 5.49
CA GLU A 31 5.52 -8.93 6.88
C GLU A 31 6.80 -9.74 7.15
N ALA A 32 7.21 -10.55 6.19
CA ALA A 32 8.41 -11.36 6.30
C ALA A 32 9.71 -10.54 6.38
N LYS A 33 9.68 -9.28 5.97
CA LYS A 33 10.84 -8.39 6.11
C LYS A 33 11.12 -8.01 7.56
N THR A 34 10.16 -8.19 8.44
CA THR A 34 10.29 -7.95 9.90
C THR A 34 10.85 -6.58 10.25
N ILE A 35 10.34 -5.54 9.60
CA ILE A 35 10.77 -4.16 9.84
C ILE A 35 10.11 -3.66 11.14
N PRO A 36 10.86 -3.31 12.19
CA PRO A 36 10.29 -2.98 13.49
C PRO A 36 9.30 -1.80 13.44
N GLY A 37 9.54 -0.83 12.58
CA GLY A 37 8.70 0.36 12.45
C GLY A 37 7.54 0.21 11.48
N TYR A 38 7.35 -0.95 10.86
CA TYR A 38 6.18 -1.22 10.03
C TYR A 38 4.97 -1.48 10.93
N LEU A 39 3.93 -0.67 10.80
CA LEU A 39 2.77 -0.70 11.70
C LEU A 39 1.54 -1.35 11.08
N GLY A 40 1.51 -1.53 9.78
CA GLY A 40 0.40 -2.19 9.11
C GLY A 40 0.09 -1.61 7.74
N ILE A 41 -0.94 -2.18 7.11
CA ILE A 41 -1.39 -1.80 5.78
C ILE A 41 -2.91 -1.85 5.72
N GLU A 42 -3.49 -0.87 5.03
CA GLU A 42 -4.90 -0.87 4.68
C GLU A 42 -5.02 -0.92 3.16
N VAL A 43 -5.99 -1.68 2.66
CA VAL A 43 -6.26 -1.81 1.24
C VAL A 43 -7.67 -1.33 0.98
N LEU A 44 -7.80 -0.38 0.05
CA LEU A 44 -9.09 0.17 -0.36
C LEU A 44 -9.33 -0.15 -1.83
N ARG A 45 -10.58 -0.33 -2.20
CA ARG A 45 -10.99 -0.61 -3.58
C ARG A 45 -12.08 0.34 -4.00
N ARG A 46 -11.99 0.81 -5.25
CA ARG A 46 -13.04 1.61 -5.87
C ARG A 46 -13.27 1.13 -7.30
N ASP A 47 -14.51 0.71 -7.60
CA ASP A 47 -14.88 0.29 -8.95
C ASP A 47 -15.22 1.53 -9.77
N LEU A 48 -14.50 1.71 -10.88
CA LEU A 48 -14.73 2.77 -11.85
C LEU A 48 -15.40 2.18 -13.08
N THR A 49 -15.79 3.04 -14.04
CA THR A 49 -16.47 2.57 -15.26
C THR A 49 -15.65 1.55 -16.03
N ASP A 50 -14.37 1.87 -16.29
CA ASP A 50 -13.52 1.06 -17.15
C ASP A 50 -12.44 0.27 -16.42
N GLU A 51 -12.30 0.46 -15.11
CA GLU A 51 -11.24 -0.18 -14.34
C GLU A 51 -11.58 -0.20 -12.86
N VAL A 52 -10.79 -0.92 -12.09
CA VAL A 52 -10.89 -0.97 -10.64
C VAL A 52 -9.62 -0.36 -10.05
N GLU A 53 -9.78 0.60 -9.15
CA GLU A 53 -8.67 1.23 -8.45
C GLU A 53 -8.47 0.55 -7.10
N PHE A 54 -7.21 0.22 -6.81
CA PHE A 54 -6.78 -0.21 -5.49
C PHE A 54 -5.86 0.85 -4.91
N LYS A 55 -6.08 1.20 -3.65
CA LYS A 55 -5.21 2.10 -2.91
C LYS A 55 -4.66 1.34 -1.72
N THR A 56 -3.36 1.38 -1.52
CA THR A 56 -2.73 0.87 -0.30
C THR A 56 -2.24 2.01 0.55
N ILE A 57 -2.46 1.89 1.85
CA ILE A 57 -1.98 2.85 2.83
C ILE A 57 -1.17 2.08 3.86
N MET A 58 0.15 2.18 3.76
CA MET A 58 1.05 1.55 4.72
C MET A 58 1.41 2.56 5.80
N SER A 59 1.52 2.08 7.02
CA SER A 59 1.89 2.91 8.16
C SER A 59 3.27 2.50 8.66
N PHE A 60 4.14 3.49 8.86
CA PHE A 60 5.49 3.30 9.39
C PHE A 60 5.74 4.28 10.53
N ARG A 61 6.60 3.91 11.46
CA ARG A 61 6.94 4.77 12.58
C ARG A 61 7.71 6.01 12.14
N SER A 62 8.58 5.86 11.12
CA SER A 62 9.45 6.94 10.64
C SER A 62 9.85 6.72 9.17
N ILE A 63 10.45 7.73 8.55
CA ILE A 63 11.04 7.61 7.20
C ILE A 63 12.19 6.59 7.20
N ASP A 64 12.95 6.48 8.28
CA ASP A 64 14.02 5.48 8.34
C ASP A 64 13.47 4.06 8.20
N ASP A 65 12.27 3.80 8.72
CA ASP A 65 11.62 2.51 8.56
C ASP A 65 11.11 2.30 7.13
N VAL A 66 10.68 3.36 6.46
CA VAL A 66 10.35 3.30 5.03
C VAL A 66 11.60 2.96 4.20
N ILE A 67 12.73 3.57 4.53
CA ILE A 67 14.01 3.28 3.87
C ILE A 67 14.42 1.83 4.13
N ALA A 68 14.24 1.34 5.35
CA ALA A 68 14.52 -0.07 5.67
C ALA A 68 13.65 -1.02 4.84
N PHE A 69 12.40 -0.62 4.54
CA PHE A 69 11.48 -1.40 3.71
C PHE A 69 11.87 -1.36 2.23
N GLN A 70 12.12 -0.18 1.67
CA GLN A 70 12.24 0.02 0.22
C GLN A 70 13.65 0.34 -0.26
N GLY A 71 14.55 0.75 0.63
CA GLY A 71 15.89 1.18 0.28
C GLY A 71 16.00 2.71 0.19
N PRO A 72 17.22 3.22 -0.16
CA PRO A 72 17.46 4.68 -0.20
C PRO A 72 16.56 5.44 -1.16
N ASN A 73 16.18 4.82 -2.28
CA ASN A 73 15.23 5.40 -3.23
C ASN A 73 13.80 5.00 -2.84
N TYR A 74 13.41 5.40 -1.63
CA TYR A 74 12.20 4.90 -0.98
C TYR A 74 10.90 5.37 -1.63
N ALA A 75 10.91 6.43 -2.42
CA ALA A 75 9.71 6.88 -3.13
C ALA A 75 9.31 5.90 -4.24
N ARG A 76 10.23 5.07 -4.71
CA ARG A 76 9.95 4.10 -5.76
C ARG A 76 8.92 3.08 -5.30
N SER A 77 8.00 2.70 -6.22
CA SER A 77 6.97 1.70 -5.94
C SER A 77 7.58 0.34 -5.63
N HIS A 78 6.91 -0.39 -4.73
CA HIS A 78 7.21 -1.78 -4.43
C HIS A 78 6.13 -2.65 -5.07
N VAL A 79 6.41 -3.20 -6.27
CA VAL A 79 5.45 -4.01 -7.01
C VAL A 79 6.10 -5.35 -7.36
N PRO A 80 5.80 -6.42 -6.59
CA PRO A 80 6.32 -7.76 -6.88
C PRO A 80 5.86 -8.27 -8.24
N GLY A 81 6.65 -9.14 -8.87
CA GLY A 81 6.41 -9.65 -10.21
C GLY A 81 5.03 -10.26 -10.41
N ALA A 82 4.51 -10.99 -9.41
CA ALA A 82 3.18 -11.59 -9.49
C ALA A 82 2.08 -10.53 -9.65
N ALA A 83 2.23 -9.37 -9.02
CA ALA A 83 1.28 -8.27 -9.14
C ALA A 83 1.37 -7.57 -10.49
N LEU A 84 2.58 -7.45 -11.05
CA LEU A 84 2.79 -6.81 -12.36
C LEU A 84 1.99 -7.49 -13.47
N GLU A 85 1.80 -8.79 -13.40
CA GLU A 85 1.10 -9.56 -14.44
C GLU A 85 -0.40 -9.24 -14.52
N VAL A 86 -0.99 -8.76 -13.42
CA VAL A 86 -2.44 -8.51 -13.36
C VAL A 86 -2.79 -7.03 -13.25
N LEU A 87 -1.82 -6.17 -12.98
CA LEU A 87 -2.05 -4.72 -12.95
C LEU A 87 -2.10 -4.15 -14.35
N LYS A 88 -3.11 -3.33 -14.62
CA LYS A 88 -3.25 -2.59 -15.86
C LYS A 88 -2.30 -1.41 -15.90
N ARG A 89 -2.18 -0.70 -14.78
CA ARG A 89 -1.25 0.40 -14.56
C ARG A 89 -1.09 0.64 -13.06
N TRP A 90 -0.09 1.37 -12.66
CA TRP A 90 0.17 1.67 -11.25
C TRP A 90 1.02 2.92 -11.12
N ASP A 91 1.02 3.51 -9.92
CA ASP A 91 1.90 4.62 -9.59
C ASP A 91 3.36 4.16 -9.60
N GLN A 92 4.22 4.89 -10.31
CA GLN A 92 5.65 4.59 -10.34
C GLN A 92 6.34 4.95 -9.03
N THR A 93 5.76 5.88 -8.27
CA THR A 93 6.25 6.29 -6.96
C THR A 93 5.11 6.29 -5.96
N ALA A 94 5.45 6.02 -4.70
CA ALA A 94 4.52 6.17 -3.58
C ALA A 94 4.67 7.58 -2.99
N GLU A 95 3.59 8.07 -2.41
CA GLU A 95 3.59 9.36 -1.72
C GLU A 95 3.68 9.13 -0.20
N HIS A 96 4.42 9.98 0.49
CA HIS A 96 4.62 9.87 1.93
C HIS A 96 4.08 11.11 2.62
N TYR A 97 3.29 10.88 3.67
CA TYR A 97 2.63 11.92 4.43
C TYR A 97 2.96 11.79 5.90
N ASP A 98 3.17 12.91 6.55
CA ASP A 98 3.20 12.92 8.02
C ASP A 98 1.78 12.72 8.52
N PHE A 99 1.61 11.77 9.42
CA PHE A 99 0.32 11.57 10.08
C PHE A 99 0.16 12.61 11.18
N LEU A 100 -0.89 13.41 11.10
CA LEU A 100 -1.08 14.52 12.03
C LEU A 100 -2.15 14.25 13.08
N LEU A 101 -3.29 13.67 12.68
CA LEU A 101 -4.43 13.57 13.58
C LEU A 101 -5.38 12.48 13.15
N SER A 102 -5.89 11.74 14.11
CA SER A 102 -7.04 10.86 13.94
C SER A 102 -7.96 11.04 15.15
N ARG A 103 -9.26 11.15 14.89
CA ARG A 103 -10.29 11.22 15.95
C ARG A 103 -11.40 10.27 15.58
N ASN A 104 -11.88 9.52 16.56
CA ASN A 104 -13.04 8.66 16.33
C ASN A 104 -14.35 9.47 16.34
N ALA A 105 -15.47 8.83 16.00
CA ALA A 105 -16.76 9.51 15.93
C ALA A 105 -17.24 10.06 17.27
N ALA A 106 -16.71 9.55 18.40
CA ALA A 106 -17.00 10.05 19.73
C ALA A 106 -16.15 11.27 20.09
N GLY A 107 -15.24 11.72 19.21
CA GLY A 107 -14.39 12.88 19.42
C GLY A 107 -13.09 12.62 20.15
N ALA A 108 -12.79 11.35 20.50
CA ALA A 108 -11.54 11.01 21.15
C ALA A 108 -10.39 10.94 20.13
N MET A 109 -9.21 11.38 20.57
CA MET A 109 -7.97 11.20 19.80
C MET A 109 -7.58 9.73 19.77
N THR A 110 -7.14 9.25 18.62
CA THR A 110 -6.65 7.87 18.47
C THR A 110 -5.17 7.83 18.18
#